data_d7084b64c1db79f9a7ea8562bbb4e4e2
#
_entry.id   d7084b64c1db79f9a7ea8562bbb4e4e2
#
_cell.length_a   1.000
_cell.length_b   1.000
_cell.length_c   1.000
_cell.angle_alpha   90.00
_cell.angle_beta   90.00
_cell.angle_gamma   90.00
#
_symmetry.space_group_name_H-M   'P 1'
#
loop_
_entity.id
_entity.type
_entity.pdbx_description
1 polymer ?
#
loop_
_entity_poly.entity_id
_entity_poly.type
_entity_poly.pdbx_seq_one_letter_code
_entity_poly.pdbx_strand_id
1 'polypeptide(L)'
;MKLAEMELKIVQTNDDGLFGDCYKNDFEYVYNGVTYRVKIEQCIKRELLIEAEKKVECSELFAMEALIEKLLFIFDGRFYPVESTAMIDEKGDSSIYQCEVNQYFNNRIPIYDSFSMCKYPFMRLVKYNYNGMDLANTLVAWKCISDELNIVFNMLLYCLSSIQMPVDCKISSIIEMVKPFGEILEKYNNDFKIMRTKKDRIELRTALETVIKAYGVEIFDRELNDDFKSFLDLLVNTRNKIAHISSRQNKICLSGSQCAFYIAKISIMYRKIIYALIGVDKEIYSENIIYAVKELDKWYYGK
;
A
#
# COMPACT_ATOMS: atom_id res chain seq x y z
N MET A 1 19.69 25.15 0.30
CA MET A 1 18.75 25.90 -0.53
C MET A 1 17.37 25.55 -0.05
N LYS A 2 16.51 26.54 0.21
CA LYS A 2 15.20 26.34 0.87
C LYS A 2 14.09 26.66 -0.10
N LEU A 3 13.14 25.77 -0.19
CA LEU A 3 11.96 25.88 -1.06
C LEU A 3 10.73 26.19 -0.25
N ALA A 4 9.80 26.94 -0.82
CA ALA A 4 8.53 27.26 -0.21
C ALA A 4 7.39 26.39 -0.75
N GLU A 5 7.54 25.84 -1.95
CA GLU A 5 6.45 25.20 -2.66
C GLU A 5 6.94 24.05 -3.53
N MET A 6 6.14 22.99 -3.63
CA MET A 6 6.32 21.90 -4.58
C MET A 6 4.99 21.58 -5.25
N GLU A 7 4.96 21.64 -6.58
CA GLU A 7 3.82 21.26 -7.39
C GLU A 7 4.09 19.92 -8.09
N LEU A 8 3.19 18.96 -7.91
CA LEU A 8 3.26 17.64 -8.52
C LEU A 8 2.00 17.39 -9.33
N LYS A 9 2.15 17.14 -10.64
CA LYS A 9 1.04 16.77 -11.52
C LYS A 9 1.11 15.28 -11.82
N ILE A 10 0.05 14.58 -11.42
CA ILE A 10 -0.09 13.14 -11.62
C ILE A 10 -1.18 12.89 -12.65
N VAL A 11 -0.83 12.24 -13.74
CA VAL A 11 -1.80 11.86 -14.78
C VAL A 11 -2.41 10.51 -14.43
N GLN A 12 -3.73 10.47 -14.33
CA GLN A 12 -4.44 9.20 -14.27
C GLN A 12 -4.51 8.62 -15.67
N THR A 13 -3.94 7.43 -15.89
CA THR A 13 -4.06 6.74 -17.17
C THR A 13 -5.51 6.36 -17.43
N ASN A 14 -6.01 6.68 -18.63
CA ASN A 14 -7.41 6.57 -19.03
C ASN A 14 -7.97 5.14 -19.13
N ASP A 15 -7.19 4.12 -18.83
CA ASP A 15 -7.55 2.73 -19.11
C ASP A 15 -8.68 2.16 -18.22
N ASP A 16 -9.13 2.88 -17.20
CA ASP A 16 -9.99 2.30 -16.16
C ASP A 16 -11.46 2.68 -16.26
N GLY A 17 -11.85 3.56 -17.18
CA GLY A 17 -13.25 4.02 -17.32
C GLY A 17 -13.81 4.69 -16.05
N LEU A 18 -12.97 4.93 -15.07
CA LEU A 18 -13.30 5.42 -13.74
C LEU A 18 -13.10 6.94 -13.67
N PHE A 19 -13.66 7.69 -14.61
CA PHE A 19 -13.82 9.13 -14.42
C PHE A 19 -14.94 9.33 -13.40
N GLY A 20 -14.55 9.28 -12.13
CA GLY A 20 -15.41 9.73 -11.05
C GLY A 20 -15.53 11.25 -11.07
N ASP A 21 -16.43 11.77 -10.27
CA ASP A 21 -16.62 13.20 -10.06
C ASP A 21 -15.30 13.88 -9.71
N CYS A 22 -15.14 15.12 -10.16
CA CYS A 22 -14.04 15.98 -9.72
C CYS A 22 -14.08 16.12 -8.20
N TYR A 23 -12.95 15.91 -7.55
CA TYR A 23 -12.84 16.14 -6.13
C TYR A 23 -11.63 16.97 -5.77
N LYS A 24 -11.72 17.62 -4.63
CA LYS A 24 -10.66 18.45 -4.08
C LYS A 24 -10.58 18.24 -2.57
N ASN A 25 -9.38 17.97 -2.10
CA ASN A 25 -9.04 17.97 -0.68
C ASN A 25 -7.96 19.02 -0.42
N ASP A 26 -8.13 19.81 0.62
CA ASP A 26 -7.21 20.88 1.03
C ASP A 26 -7.11 20.78 2.55
N PHE A 27 -5.92 20.51 3.07
CA PHE A 27 -5.70 20.32 4.51
C PHE A 27 -4.28 20.71 4.93
N GLU A 28 -4.11 20.96 6.23
CA GLU A 28 -2.80 21.24 6.82
C GLU A 28 -2.24 20.02 7.54
N TYR A 29 -0.93 19.86 7.47
CA TYR A 29 -0.20 18.78 8.11
C TYR A 29 1.10 19.31 8.73
N VAL A 30 1.34 18.99 10.01
CA VAL A 30 2.56 19.41 10.71
C VAL A 30 3.61 18.28 10.66
N TYR A 31 4.75 18.57 10.08
CA TYR A 31 5.89 17.65 10.00
C TYR A 31 7.18 18.34 10.41
N ASN A 32 7.93 17.76 11.34
CA ASN A 32 9.17 18.33 11.89
C ASN A 32 9.02 19.81 12.33
N GLY A 33 7.88 20.19 12.88
CA GLY A 33 7.60 21.56 13.34
C GLY A 33 7.42 22.57 12.21
N VAL A 34 7.13 22.13 11.01
CA VAL A 34 6.72 22.93 9.86
C VAL A 34 5.30 22.56 9.48
N THR A 35 4.45 23.54 9.24
CA THR A 35 3.12 23.33 8.69
C THR A 35 3.21 23.29 7.17
N TYR A 36 2.65 22.25 6.58
CA TYR A 36 2.51 22.06 5.14
C TYR A 36 1.03 22.14 4.78
N ARG A 37 0.72 22.88 3.74
CA ARG A 37 -0.58 22.83 3.10
C ARG A 37 -0.54 21.81 1.99
N VAL A 38 -1.47 20.86 2.01
CA VAL A 38 -1.57 19.78 1.02
C VAL A 38 -2.89 19.91 0.29
N LYS A 39 -2.83 20.01 -1.04
CA LYS A 39 -4.01 19.95 -1.91
C LYS A 39 -3.93 18.73 -2.79
N ILE A 40 -5.03 17.99 -2.84
CA ILE A 40 -5.22 16.88 -3.77
C ILE A 40 -6.44 17.21 -4.61
N GLU A 41 -6.26 17.45 -5.88
CA GLU A 41 -7.33 17.75 -6.81
C GLU A 41 -7.33 16.75 -7.97
N GLN A 42 -8.46 16.19 -8.28
CA GLN A 42 -8.62 15.25 -9.37
C GLN A 42 -9.87 15.59 -10.17
N CYS A 43 -9.64 15.82 -11.46
CA CYS A 43 -10.67 15.86 -12.48
C CYS A 43 -10.21 14.91 -13.62
N ILE A 44 -9.76 15.47 -14.73
CA ILE A 44 -9.10 14.69 -15.80
C ILE A 44 -7.67 14.30 -15.35
N LYS A 45 -7.02 15.17 -14.57
CA LYS A 45 -5.67 14.97 -14.01
C LYS A 45 -5.73 15.04 -12.48
N ARG A 46 -4.83 14.32 -11.82
CA ARG A 46 -4.59 14.49 -10.38
C ARG A 46 -3.47 15.51 -10.21
N GLU A 47 -3.69 16.50 -9.37
CA GLU A 47 -2.69 17.46 -8.97
C GLU A 47 -2.43 17.32 -7.46
N LEU A 48 -1.16 17.29 -7.08
CA LEU A 48 -0.71 17.34 -5.70
C LEU A 48 0.12 18.60 -5.53
N LEU A 49 -0.33 19.50 -4.69
CA LEU A 49 0.37 20.71 -4.29
C LEU A 49 0.78 20.59 -2.82
N ILE A 50 2.04 20.84 -2.52
CA ILE A 50 2.59 20.87 -1.16
C ILE A 50 3.26 22.21 -0.95
N GLU A 51 2.71 23.02 -0.06
CA GLU A 51 3.23 24.33 0.30
C GLU A 51 3.70 24.31 1.77
N ALA A 52 4.94 24.75 2.03
CA ALA A 52 5.45 24.92 3.38
C ALA A 52 5.23 26.35 3.85
N GLU A 53 4.75 26.57 5.08
CA GLU A 53 4.56 27.89 5.68
C GLU A 53 5.87 28.68 5.86
N LYS A 54 6.99 27.98 5.85
CA LYS A 54 8.32 28.56 5.97
C LYS A 54 9.33 27.82 5.10
N LYS A 55 10.51 28.41 4.91
CA LYS A 55 11.58 27.81 4.11
C LYS A 55 12.01 26.46 4.65
N VAL A 56 12.05 25.47 3.78
CA VAL A 56 12.47 24.09 4.05
C VAL A 56 13.54 23.66 3.04
N GLU A 57 14.23 22.60 3.34
CA GLU A 57 15.17 21.97 2.39
C GLU A 57 14.40 21.13 1.35
N CYS A 58 14.93 20.98 0.13
CA CYS A 58 14.33 20.15 -0.92
C CYS A 58 14.05 18.74 -0.45
N SER A 59 14.95 18.17 0.34
CA SER A 59 14.79 16.81 0.90
C SER A 59 13.57 16.66 1.79
N GLU A 60 13.15 17.72 2.49
CA GLU A 60 11.95 17.70 3.34
C GLU A 60 10.66 17.67 2.49
N LEU A 61 10.62 18.43 1.39
CA LEU A 61 9.50 18.38 0.44
C LEU A 61 9.42 17.04 -0.27
N PHE A 62 10.55 16.46 -0.69
CA PHE A 62 10.57 15.12 -1.26
C PHE A 62 10.13 14.03 -0.27
N ALA A 63 10.53 14.15 1.01
CA ALA A 63 10.08 13.24 2.04
C ALA A 63 8.56 13.33 2.27
N MET A 64 8.01 14.54 2.22
CA MET A 64 6.56 14.78 2.33
C MET A 64 5.82 14.21 1.13
N GLU A 65 6.30 14.47 -0.08
CA GLU A 65 5.72 13.91 -1.31
C GLU A 65 5.70 12.39 -1.26
N ALA A 66 6.83 11.75 -0.93
CA ALA A 66 6.92 10.30 -0.82
C ALA A 66 5.98 9.70 0.24
N LEU A 67 5.78 10.40 1.35
CA LEU A 67 4.85 9.99 2.41
C LEU A 67 3.40 10.01 1.90
N ILE A 68 3.02 11.08 1.20
CA ILE A 68 1.66 11.23 0.64
C ILE A 68 1.43 10.21 -0.49
N GLU A 69 2.38 10.07 -1.41
CA GLU A 69 2.29 9.11 -2.52
C GLU A 69 2.12 7.66 -2.01
N LYS A 70 2.84 7.29 -0.97
CA LYS A 70 2.69 5.96 -0.33
C LYS A 70 1.32 5.79 0.32
N LEU A 71 0.76 6.84 0.94
CA LEU A 71 -0.60 6.81 1.48
C LEU A 71 -1.64 6.66 0.37
N LEU A 72 -1.51 7.44 -0.71
CA LEU A 72 -2.39 7.33 -1.88
C LEU A 72 -2.28 5.94 -2.53
N PHE A 73 -1.08 5.34 -2.55
CA PHE A 73 -0.91 3.95 -2.97
C PHE A 73 -1.71 2.97 -2.11
N ILE A 74 -1.70 3.13 -0.79
CA ILE A 74 -2.50 2.28 0.11
C ILE A 74 -3.99 2.38 -0.22
N PHE A 75 -4.49 3.56 -0.58
CA PHE A 75 -5.88 3.79 -0.95
C PHE A 75 -6.22 3.24 -2.34
N ASP A 76 -5.39 3.54 -3.32
CA ASP A 76 -5.66 3.28 -4.74
C ASP A 76 -5.10 1.94 -5.25
N GLY A 77 -4.13 1.35 -4.54
CA GLY A 77 -3.47 0.11 -4.93
C GLY A 77 -2.49 0.25 -6.08
N ARG A 78 -2.18 1.50 -6.47
CA ARG A 78 -1.24 1.81 -7.56
C ARG A 78 -0.61 3.18 -7.36
N PHE A 79 0.55 3.38 -7.96
CA PHE A 79 1.11 4.70 -8.17
C PHE A 79 0.62 5.24 -9.53
N TYR A 80 0.48 6.56 -9.59
CA TYR A 80 0.14 7.24 -10.83
C TYR A 80 1.41 7.77 -11.49
N PRO A 81 1.53 7.68 -12.83
CA PRO A 81 2.65 8.27 -13.54
C PRO A 81 2.69 9.78 -13.31
N VAL A 82 3.86 10.30 -12.99
CA VAL A 82 4.09 11.73 -12.84
C VAL A 82 4.32 12.33 -14.23
N GLU A 83 3.43 13.22 -14.66
CA GLU A 83 3.56 13.92 -15.94
C GLU A 83 4.53 15.08 -15.85
N SER A 84 4.42 15.86 -14.79
CA SER A 84 5.29 16.99 -14.53
C SER A 84 5.42 17.25 -13.03
N THR A 85 6.60 17.71 -12.63
CA THR A 85 6.88 18.17 -11.27
C THR A 85 7.64 19.46 -11.35
N ALA A 86 7.24 20.45 -10.54
CA ALA A 86 7.97 21.68 -10.38
C ALA A 86 8.19 21.94 -8.88
N MET A 87 9.35 22.40 -8.52
CA MET A 87 9.64 23.04 -7.25
C MET A 87 9.77 24.54 -7.50
N ILE A 88 9.06 25.31 -6.70
CA ILE A 88 8.95 26.75 -6.91
C ILE A 88 9.47 27.45 -5.64
N ASP A 89 10.34 28.43 -5.82
CA ASP A 89 10.87 29.24 -4.71
C ASP A 89 9.94 30.42 -4.36
N GLU A 90 10.32 31.21 -3.36
CA GLU A 90 9.61 32.40 -2.92
C GLU A 90 9.38 33.44 -4.03
N LYS A 91 10.17 33.40 -5.11
CA LYS A 91 10.07 34.31 -6.25
C LYS A 91 9.27 33.74 -7.41
N GLY A 92 8.78 32.50 -7.28
CA GLY A 92 8.08 31.82 -8.34
C GLY A 92 9.03 31.21 -9.41
N ASP A 93 10.33 31.07 -9.12
CA ASP A 93 11.29 30.47 -10.05
C ASP A 93 11.41 28.96 -9.79
N SER A 94 11.18 28.15 -10.83
CA SER A 94 11.29 26.70 -10.80
C SER A 94 12.56 26.17 -11.49
N SER A 95 13.24 26.99 -12.27
CA SER A 95 14.35 26.55 -13.14
C SER A 95 15.58 26.06 -12.36
N ILE A 96 15.80 26.63 -11.18
CA ILE A 96 16.98 26.37 -10.34
C ILE A 96 16.95 24.96 -9.76
N TYR A 97 15.79 24.36 -9.61
CA TYR A 97 15.58 23.09 -8.88
C TYR A 97 15.28 21.89 -9.79
N GLN A 98 15.24 22.10 -11.10
CA GLN A 98 14.85 21.05 -12.05
C GLN A 98 15.84 19.86 -12.02
N CYS A 99 17.11 20.12 -11.70
CA CYS A 99 18.12 19.07 -11.60
C CYS A 99 17.82 18.13 -10.39
N GLU A 100 17.55 18.70 -9.23
CA GLU A 100 17.22 17.98 -7.99
C GLU A 100 15.93 17.20 -8.16
N VAL A 101 14.91 17.82 -8.77
CA VAL A 101 13.63 17.17 -9.08
C VAL A 101 13.84 15.96 -9.98
N ASN A 102 14.56 16.12 -11.08
CA ASN A 102 14.84 15.04 -12.02
C ASN A 102 15.66 13.93 -11.36
N GLN A 103 16.66 14.27 -10.55
CA GLN A 103 17.48 13.29 -9.84
C GLN A 103 16.65 12.49 -8.84
N TYR A 104 15.77 13.14 -8.07
CA TYR A 104 14.89 12.48 -7.12
C TYR A 104 13.98 11.48 -7.82
N PHE A 105 13.25 11.91 -8.86
CA PHE A 105 12.31 11.05 -9.57
C PHE A 105 13.02 9.92 -10.34
N ASN A 106 14.15 10.17 -10.98
CA ASN A 106 14.94 9.15 -11.66
C ASN A 106 15.44 8.05 -10.72
N ASN A 107 15.82 8.40 -9.50
CA ASN A 107 16.29 7.42 -8.51
C ASN A 107 15.14 6.59 -7.89
N ARG A 108 13.92 7.12 -7.91
CA ARG A 108 12.73 6.50 -7.30
C ARG A 108 12.02 5.50 -8.22
N ILE A 109 12.13 5.71 -9.49
CA ILE A 109 11.28 5.24 -10.59
C ILE A 109 11.10 3.72 -10.74
N PRO A 110 12.04 2.79 -10.50
CA PRO A 110 11.81 1.41 -10.94
C PRO A 110 10.59 0.72 -10.31
N ILE A 111 10.24 1.05 -9.07
CA ILE A 111 9.07 0.46 -8.39
C ILE A 111 7.78 1.17 -8.80
N TYR A 112 7.82 2.50 -8.87
CA TYR A 112 6.65 3.33 -9.13
C TYR A 112 6.14 3.16 -10.57
N ASP A 113 7.02 3.19 -11.57
CA ASP A 113 6.64 3.03 -12.97
C ASP A 113 6.13 1.62 -13.28
N SER A 114 6.77 0.60 -12.72
CA SER A 114 6.32 -0.77 -12.94
C SER A 114 4.94 -1.04 -12.35
N PHE A 115 4.53 -0.27 -11.34
CA PHE A 115 3.22 -0.39 -10.72
C PHE A 115 2.12 0.33 -11.52
N SER A 116 2.45 1.40 -12.23
CA SER A 116 1.50 2.13 -13.09
C SER A 116 0.91 1.27 -14.21
N MET A 117 1.58 0.17 -14.54
CA MET A 117 1.12 -0.80 -15.54
C MET A 117 0.11 -1.81 -15.02
N CYS A 118 -0.24 -1.78 -13.73
CA CYS A 118 -1.21 -2.71 -13.15
C CYS A 118 -2.64 -2.30 -13.56
N LYS A 119 -3.24 -3.09 -14.48
CA LYS A 119 -4.55 -2.81 -15.11
C LYS A 119 -5.76 -3.29 -14.29
N TYR A 120 -5.64 -3.43 -12.99
CA TYR A 120 -6.73 -3.97 -12.18
C TYR A 120 -7.55 -2.86 -11.51
N PRO A 121 -8.72 -2.48 -12.07
CA PRO A 121 -9.55 -1.40 -11.53
C PRO A 121 -10.06 -1.66 -10.11
N PHE A 122 -10.15 -2.92 -9.71
CA PHE A 122 -10.58 -3.32 -8.35
C PHE A 122 -9.50 -3.14 -7.27
N MET A 123 -8.31 -2.66 -7.61
CA MET A 123 -7.26 -2.41 -6.61
C MET A 123 -7.52 -1.16 -5.76
N ARG A 124 -8.43 -0.28 -6.17
CA ARG A 124 -8.86 0.84 -5.34
C ARG A 124 -9.81 0.35 -4.24
N LEU A 125 -9.40 0.51 -2.99
CA LEU A 125 -10.18 0.05 -1.83
C LEU A 125 -10.85 1.19 -1.05
N VAL A 126 -10.50 2.44 -1.31
CA VAL A 126 -11.11 3.62 -0.68
C VAL A 126 -11.96 4.38 -1.70
N LYS A 127 -13.06 4.99 -1.24
CA LYS A 127 -13.94 5.79 -2.09
C LYS A 127 -13.18 6.92 -2.78
N TYR A 128 -13.59 7.26 -3.99
CA TYR A 128 -12.87 8.13 -4.92
C TYR A 128 -12.49 9.50 -4.36
N ASN A 129 -13.38 10.11 -3.59
CA ASN A 129 -13.27 11.49 -3.12
C ASN A 129 -12.73 11.59 -1.70
N TYR A 130 -12.33 10.47 -1.08
CA TYR A 130 -11.94 10.38 0.34
C TYR A 130 -12.97 11.03 1.29
N ASN A 131 -14.25 11.11 0.86
CA ASN A 131 -15.33 11.69 1.65
C ASN A 131 -15.45 10.98 3.00
N GLY A 132 -15.55 11.77 4.05
CA GLY A 132 -15.63 11.28 5.42
C GLY A 132 -14.27 10.97 6.06
N MET A 133 -13.14 11.21 5.35
CA MET A 133 -11.81 11.03 5.93
C MET A 133 -11.24 12.35 6.44
N ASP A 134 -10.72 12.34 7.64
CA ASP A 134 -9.81 13.37 8.13
C ASP A 134 -8.40 13.07 7.62
N LEU A 135 -8.06 13.59 6.43
CA LEU A 135 -6.78 13.31 5.78
C LEU A 135 -5.58 13.80 6.59
N ALA A 136 -5.71 14.89 7.33
CA ALA A 136 -4.64 15.43 8.17
C ALA A 136 -4.28 14.43 9.30
N ASN A 137 -5.28 14.01 10.08
CA ASN A 137 -5.07 13.01 11.14
C ASN A 137 -4.67 11.64 10.58
N THR A 138 -5.23 11.24 9.43
CA THR A 138 -4.84 10.01 8.74
C THR A 138 -3.36 10.04 8.32
N LEU A 139 -2.87 11.19 7.83
CA LEU A 139 -1.46 11.34 7.44
C LEU A 139 -0.53 11.33 8.66
N VAL A 140 -0.94 11.91 9.80
CA VAL A 140 -0.21 11.81 11.07
C VAL A 140 -0.06 10.35 11.50
N ALA A 141 -1.15 9.61 11.55
CA ALA A 141 -1.14 8.19 11.89
C ALA A 141 -0.32 7.36 10.88
N TRP A 142 -0.49 7.65 9.59
CA TRP A 142 0.29 7.00 8.52
C TRP A 142 1.80 7.22 8.67
N LYS A 143 2.24 8.43 9.01
CA LYS A 143 3.68 8.69 9.25
C LYS A 143 4.24 7.75 10.31
N CYS A 144 3.56 7.59 11.44
CA CYS A 144 3.99 6.68 12.50
C CYS A 144 4.04 5.23 12.02
N ILE A 145 2.98 4.75 11.34
CA ILE A 145 2.88 3.37 10.84
C ILE A 145 3.87 3.12 9.71
N SER A 146 4.09 4.07 8.80
CA SER A 146 5.04 3.92 7.70
C SER A 146 6.47 3.78 8.17
N ASP A 147 6.86 4.46 9.25
CA ASP A 147 8.18 4.33 9.85
C ASP A 147 8.39 2.92 10.47
N GLU A 148 7.36 2.38 11.13
CA GLU A 148 7.36 1.02 11.67
C GLU A 148 7.40 -0.05 10.58
N LEU A 149 6.59 0.13 9.54
CA LEU A 149 6.51 -0.81 8.42
C LEU A 149 7.77 -0.79 7.55
N ASN A 150 8.35 0.36 7.28
CA ASN A 150 9.56 0.62 6.49
C ASN A 150 9.90 -0.49 5.45
N ILE A 151 10.78 -1.43 5.82
CA ILE A 151 11.22 -2.53 4.93
C ILE A 151 10.04 -3.41 4.51
N VAL A 152 9.10 -3.69 5.41
CA VAL A 152 7.92 -4.53 5.14
C VAL A 152 7.04 -3.90 4.08
N PHE A 153 6.83 -2.58 4.15
CA PHE A 153 6.07 -1.85 3.15
C PHE A 153 6.77 -1.84 1.78
N ASN A 154 8.08 -1.63 1.74
CA ASN A 154 8.84 -1.73 0.50
C ASN A 154 8.75 -3.13 -0.11
N MET A 155 8.83 -4.18 0.70
CA MET A 155 8.64 -5.56 0.23
C MET A 155 7.22 -5.80 -0.31
N LEU A 156 6.19 -5.21 0.31
CA LEU A 156 4.82 -5.25 -0.21
C LEU A 156 4.74 -4.61 -1.61
N LEU A 157 5.36 -3.45 -1.80
CA LEU A 157 5.45 -2.79 -3.10
C LEU A 157 6.14 -3.68 -4.14
N TYR A 158 7.26 -4.32 -3.80
CA TYR A 158 7.93 -5.26 -4.70
C TYR A 158 7.05 -6.46 -5.08
N CYS A 159 6.32 -7.02 -4.13
CA CYS A 159 5.42 -8.14 -4.41
C CYS A 159 4.29 -7.77 -5.39
N LEU A 160 3.83 -6.52 -5.34
CA LEU A 160 2.74 -6.01 -6.16
C LEU A 160 3.20 -5.38 -7.48
N SER A 161 4.49 -5.08 -7.61
CA SER A 161 5.05 -4.46 -8.81
C SER A 161 5.17 -5.44 -9.99
N SER A 162 5.33 -4.91 -11.20
CA SER A 162 5.67 -5.69 -12.41
C SER A 162 7.17 -5.99 -12.54
N ILE A 163 7.99 -5.58 -11.56
CA ILE A 163 9.42 -5.91 -11.52
C ILE A 163 9.61 -7.40 -11.68
N GLN A 164 10.58 -7.79 -12.50
CA GLN A 164 10.91 -9.18 -12.81
C GLN A 164 11.48 -9.92 -11.58
N MET A 165 10.56 -10.31 -10.70
CA MET A 165 10.83 -11.23 -9.60
C MET A 165 9.96 -12.46 -9.81
N PRO A 166 10.49 -13.68 -9.69
CA PRO A 166 9.69 -14.89 -9.78
C PRO A 166 8.46 -14.82 -8.87
N VAL A 167 7.31 -15.21 -9.39
CA VAL A 167 6.03 -15.16 -8.65
C VAL A 167 6.11 -15.99 -7.36
N ASP A 168 6.91 -17.06 -7.37
CA ASP A 168 7.19 -17.88 -6.18
C ASP A 168 7.90 -17.06 -5.08
N CYS A 169 8.86 -16.21 -5.44
CA CYS A 169 9.53 -15.33 -4.48
C CYS A 169 8.56 -14.29 -3.93
N LYS A 170 7.71 -13.69 -4.78
CA LYS A 170 6.70 -12.73 -4.35
C LYS A 170 5.72 -13.33 -3.36
N ILE A 171 5.15 -14.51 -3.67
CA ILE A 171 4.19 -15.17 -2.76
C ILE A 171 4.85 -15.58 -1.44
N SER A 172 6.08 -16.08 -1.46
CA SER A 172 6.81 -16.41 -0.23
C SER A 172 7.04 -15.19 0.66
N SER A 173 7.44 -14.08 0.05
CA SER A 173 7.69 -12.82 0.76
C SER A 173 6.41 -12.26 1.37
N ILE A 174 5.32 -12.20 0.60
CA ILE A 174 4.06 -11.63 1.11
C ILE A 174 3.44 -12.49 2.22
N ILE A 175 3.60 -13.80 2.18
CA ILE A 175 3.17 -14.69 3.27
C ILE A 175 3.99 -14.42 4.54
N GLU A 176 5.30 -14.25 4.44
CA GLU A 176 6.17 -14.01 5.62
C GLU A 176 5.89 -12.66 6.30
N MET A 177 5.40 -11.66 5.57
CA MET A 177 5.05 -10.34 6.12
C MET A 177 3.95 -10.40 7.20
N VAL A 178 3.20 -11.48 7.31
CA VAL A 178 2.16 -11.62 8.34
C VAL A 178 2.71 -11.48 9.76
N LYS A 179 3.96 -11.86 10.00
CA LYS A 179 4.57 -11.73 11.34
C LYS A 179 4.80 -10.27 11.73
N PRO A 180 5.55 -9.46 10.97
CA PRO A 180 5.70 -8.05 11.32
C PRO A 180 4.37 -7.28 11.31
N PHE A 181 3.43 -7.59 10.42
CA PHE A 181 2.09 -7.00 10.51
C PHE A 181 1.37 -7.38 11.82
N GLY A 182 1.51 -8.62 12.27
CA GLY A 182 0.98 -9.07 13.54
C GLY A 182 1.62 -8.38 14.74
N GLU A 183 2.93 -8.18 14.73
CA GLU A 183 3.66 -7.45 15.78
C GLU A 183 3.22 -5.98 15.86
N ILE A 184 3.03 -5.32 14.73
CA ILE A 184 2.52 -3.95 14.69
C ILE A 184 1.06 -3.90 15.19
N LEU A 185 0.22 -4.86 14.81
CA LEU A 185 -1.14 -4.96 15.33
C LEU A 185 -1.15 -5.11 16.86
N GLU A 186 -0.31 -5.96 17.45
CA GLU A 186 -0.19 -6.10 18.90
C GLU A 186 0.22 -4.79 19.59
N LYS A 187 1.06 -3.99 18.94
CA LYS A 187 1.55 -2.72 19.47
C LYS A 187 0.46 -1.64 19.51
N TYR A 188 -0.39 -1.59 18.49
CA TYR A 188 -1.38 -0.51 18.31
C TYR A 188 -2.83 -0.92 18.63
N ASN A 189 -3.10 -2.22 18.80
CA ASN A 189 -4.41 -2.75 19.15
C ASN A 189 -4.28 -3.66 20.37
N ASN A 190 -4.68 -3.16 21.54
CA ASN A 190 -4.58 -3.87 22.82
C ASN A 190 -5.39 -5.18 22.85
N ASP A 191 -6.46 -5.28 22.06
CA ASP A 191 -7.33 -6.45 21.99
C ASP A 191 -6.78 -7.54 21.03
N PHE A 192 -5.74 -7.23 20.27
CA PHE A 192 -5.12 -8.17 19.33
C PHE A 192 -3.86 -8.80 19.95
N LYS A 193 -3.81 -10.13 19.99
CA LYS A 193 -2.66 -10.90 20.51
C LYS A 193 -2.35 -12.09 19.62
N ILE A 194 -1.05 -12.34 19.36
CA ILE A 194 -0.57 -13.54 18.70
C ILE A 194 0.15 -14.42 19.74
N MET A 195 -0.25 -15.68 19.77
CA MET A 195 0.42 -16.65 20.63
C MET A 195 1.87 -16.87 20.21
N ARG A 196 2.76 -16.85 21.18
CA ARG A 196 4.20 -17.09 21.01
C ARG A 196 4.60 -18.45 21.55
N THR A 197 5.66 -19.00 20.98
CA THR A 197 6.29 -20.20 21.51
C THR A 197 6.95 -19.93 22.87
N LYS A 198 7.38 -20.99 23.58
CA LYS A 198 8.17 -20.87 24.81
C LYS A 198 9.49 -20.07 24.64
N LYS A 199 9.97 -19.92 23.40
CA LYS A 199 11.16 -19.11 23.04
C LYS A 199 10.81 -17.71 22.55
N ASP A 200 9.62 -17.22 22.87
CA ASP A 200 9.09 -15.91 22.45
C ASP A 200 9.10 -15.67 20.92
N ARG A 201 8.89 -16.73 20.15
CA ARG A 201 8.84 -16.65 18.68
C ARG A 201 7.42 -16.80 18.19
N ILE A 202 7.04 -15.99 17.19
CA ILE A 202 5.79 -16.13 16.44
C ILE A 202 5.99 -17.19 15.36
N GLU A 203 5.19 -18.25 15.43
CA GLU A 203 5.14 -19.25 14.36
C GLU A 203 4.31 -18.72 13.18
N LEU A 204 4.78 -18.97 11.96
CA LEU A 204 4.13 -18.49 10.75
C LEU A 204 2.66 -18.94 10.66
N ARG A 205 2.39 -20.20 10.97
CA ARG A 205 1.03 -20.75 10.95
C ARG A 205 0.11 -20.01 11.92
N THR A 206 0.57 -19.82 13.14
CA THR A 206 -0.18 -19.11 14.19
C THR A 206 -0.44 -17.66 13.81
N ALA A 207 0.56 -16.97 13.25
CA ALA A 207 0.41 -15.62 12.76
C ALA A 207 -0.65 -15.53 11.64
N LEU A 208 -0.55 -16.40 10.62
CA LEU A 208 -1.53 -16.47 9.53
C LEU A 208 -2.95 -16.72 10.06
N GLU A 209 -3.11 -17.71 10.92
CA GLU A 209 -4.42 -18.05 11.50
C GLU A 209 -5.02 -16.87 12.25
N THR A 210 -4.23 -16.24 13.14
CA THR A 210 -4.69 -15.13 13.98
C THR A 210 -5.04 -13.90 13.15
N VAL A 211 -4.16 -13.50 12.22
CA VAL A 211 -4.37 -12.31 11.39
C VAL A 211 -5.52 -12.51 10.40
N ILE A 212 -5.63 -13.67 9.76
CA ILE A 212 -6.74 -13.97 8.82
C ILE A 212 -8.09 -13.97 9.56
N LYS A 213 -8.17 -14.58 10.74
CA LYS A 213 -9.41 -14.57 11.55
C LYS A 213 -9.81 -13.17 12.00
N ALA A 214 -8.85 -12.30 12.27
CA ALA A 214 -9.13 -10.94 12.74
C ALA A 214 -9.43 -9.95 11.60
N TYR A 215 -8.72 -10.04 10.48
CA TYR A 215 -8.76 -9.03 9.42
C TYR A 215 -9.09 -9.59 8.03
N GLY A 216 -9.10 -10.90 7.84
CA GLY A 216 -9.23 -11.53 6.54
C GLY A 216 -10.59 -12.22 6.29
N VAL A 217 -11.56 -12.14 7.20
CA VAL A 217 -12.80 -12.93 7.14
C VAL A 217 -13.53 -12.74 5.80
N GLU A 218 -13.82 -11.51 5.40
CA GLU A 218 -14.50 -11.23 4.13
C GLU A 218 -13.63 -11.43 2.89
N ILE A 219 -12.29 -11.50 3.08
CA ILE A 219 -11.33 -11.69 1.99
C ILE A 219 -11.13 -13.18 1.70
N PHE A 220 -11.10 -14.00 2.73
CA PHE A 220 -10.86 -15.44 2.68
C PHE A 220 -12.11 -16.25 3.08
N ASP A 221 -13.31 -15.69 2.85
CA ASP A 221 -14.59 -16.32 3.24
C ASP A 221 -14.69 -17.74 2.69
N ARG A 222 -14.34 -17.95 1.44
CA ARG A 222 -14.36 -19.27 0.80
C ARG A 222 -13.39 -20.23 1.49
N GLU A 223 -12.14 -19.82 1.68
CA GLU A 223 -11.10 -20.65 2.29
C GLU A 223 -11.40 -20.96 3.76
N LEU A 224 -12.07 -20.04 4.47
CA LEU A 224 -12.50 -20.22 5.84
C LEU A 224 -13.67 -21.23 5.94
N ASN A 225 -14.58 -21.22 4.97
CA ASN A 225 -15.75 -22.11 4.96
C ASN A 225 -15.46 -23.50 4.38
N ASP A 226 -14.50 -23.62 3.45
CA ASP A 226 -14.14 -24.91 2.83
C ASP A 226 -13.26 -25.76 3.79
N ASP A 227 -11.96 -25.52 3.80
CA ASP A 227 -10.99 -26.19 4.70
C ASP A 227 -9.85 -25.24 5.07
N PHE A 228 -10.11 -24.43 6.09
CA PHE A 228 -9.16 -23.43 6.56
C PHE A 228 -7.82 -24.04 7.01
N LYS A 229 -7.85 -25.24 7.59
CA LYS A 229 -6.61 -25.90 8.04
C LYS A 229 -5.70 -26.26 6.87
N SER A 230 -6.26 -26.86 5.82
CA SER A 230 -5.53 -27.18 4.59
C SER A 230 -5.06 -25.92 3.87
N PHE A 231 -5.84 -24.85 3.89
CA PHE A 231 -5.43 -23.56 3.33
C PHE A 231 -4.21 -22.98 4.06
N LEU A 232 -4.21 -22.99 5.40
CA LEU A 232 -3.03 -22.55 6.18
C LEU A 232 -1.81 -23.42 5.89
N ASP A 233 -1.98 -24.75 5.79
CA ASP A 233 -0.89 -25.65 5.42
C ASP A 233 -0.34 -25.36 4.02
N LEU A 234 -1.21 -25.04 3.08
CA LEU A 234 -0.84 -24.64 1.72
C LEU A 234 0.05 -23.40 1.70
N LEU A 235 -0.35 -22.33 2.44
CA LEU A 235 0.43 -21.10 2.55
C LEU A 235 1.81 -21.37 3.21
N VAL A 236 1.83 -22.07 4.34
CA VAL A 236 3.06 -22.40 5.08
C VAL A 236 4.00 -23.26 4.22
N ASN A 237 3.46 -24.27 3.53
CA ASN A 237 4.25 -25.14 2.66
C ASN A 237 4.85 -24.36 1.48
N THR A 238 4.06 -23.45 0.86
CA THR A 238 4.51 -22.59 -0.24
C THR A 238 5.70 -21.73 0.19
N ARG A 239 5.56 -21.04 1.33
CA ARG A 239 6.66 -20.21 1.87
C ARG A 239 7.89 -21.06 2.18
N ASN A 240 7.73 -22.21 2.85
CA ASN A 240 8.84 -23.04 3.28
C ASN A 240 9.59 -23.68 2.10
N LYS A 241 8.88 -24.06 1.04
CA LYS A 241 9.49 -24.60 -0.18
C LYS A 241 10.52 -23.64 -0.78
N ILE A 242 10.17 -22.35 -0.82
CA ILE A 242 11.00 -21.31 -1.44
C ILE A 242 12.10 -20.87 -0.48
N ALA A 243 11.77 -20.60 0.78
CA ALA A 243 12.75 -20.12 1.78
C ALA A 243 13.88 -21.12 2.05
N HIS A 244 13.61 -22.42 1.91
CA HIS A 244 14.59 -23.46 2.18
C HIS A 244 15.14 -24.15 0.91
N ILE A 245 14.69 -23.73 -0.29
CA ILE A 245 15.05 -24.37 -1.58
C ILE A 245 15.02 -25.90 -1.45
N SER A 246 13.95 -26.39 -0.81
CA SER A 246 13.90 -27.79 -0.42
C SER A 246 13.54 -28.68 -1.60
N SER A 247 14.39 -29.66 -1.91
CA SER A 247 14.11 -30.73 -2.84
C SER A 247 13.05 -31.74 -2.35
N ARG A 248 12.61 -31.66 -1.08
CA ARG A 248 11.56 -32.53 -0.52
C ARG A 248 10.19 -32.06 -1.01
N GLN A 249 9.77 -32.56 -2.16
CA GLN A 249 8.67 -32.02 -2.96
C GLN A 249 7.32 -32.70 -2.75
N ASN A 250 7.11 -33.48 -1.70
CA ASN A 250 5.85 -34.20 -1.51
C ASN A 250 4.71 -33.34 -0.88
N LYS A 251 4.93 -32.03 -0.69
CA LYS A 251 3.92 -31.14 -0.13
C LYS A 251 3.24 -30.33 -1.23
N ILE A 252 1.93 -30.21 -1.14
CA ILE A 252 1.14 -29.32 -2.01
C ILE A 252 1.52 -27.88 -1.72
N CYS A 253 1.82 -27.10 -2.77
CA CYS A 253 2.20 -25.69 -2.74
C CYS A 253 1.43 -24.93 -3.81
N LEU A 254 1.26 -23.63 -3.60
CA LEU A 254 0.74 -22.74 -4.64
C LEU A 254 1.65 -22.70 -5.86
N SER A 255 1.09 -22.52 -7.03
CA SER A 255 1.83 -22.42 -8.29
C SER A 255 1.14 -21.50 -9.29
N GLY A 256 1.91 -20.86 -10.16
CA GLY A 256 1.40 -20.09 -11.30
C GLY A 256 0.33 -19.06 -10.91
N SER A 257 -0.85 -19.16 -11.52
CA SER A 257 -1.99 -18.25 -11.29
C SER A 257 -2.50 -18.26 -9.84
N GLN A 258 -2.38 -19.38 -9.12
CA GLN A 258 -2.72 -19.42 -7.70
C GLN A 258 -1.85 -18.47 -6.87
N CYS A 259 -0.55 -18.39 -7.17
CA CYS A 259 0.34 -17.44 -6.50
C CYS A 259 -0.12 -16.00 -6.74
N ALA A 260 -0.43 -15.63 -7.99
CA ALA A 260 -0.90 -14.28 -8.32
C ALA A 260 -2.22 -13.95 -7.62
N PHE A 261 -3.16 -14.88 -7.60
CA PHE A 261 -4.44 -14.74 -6.91
C PHE A 261 -4.27 -14.49 -5.40
N TYR A 262 -3.46 -15.29 -4.72
CA TYR A 262 -3.27 -15.11 -3.27
C TYR A 262 -2.35 -13.93 -2.93
N ILE A 263 -1.42 -13.52 -3.79
CA ILE A 263 -0.70 -12.25 -3.64
C ILE A 263 -1.71 -11.09 -3.59
N ALA A 264 -2.68 -11.06 -4.51
CA ALA A 264 -3.70 -10.02 -4.52
C ALA A 264 -4.59 -10.07 -3.27
N LYS A 265 -5.12 -11.23 -2.87
CA LYS A 265 -5.97 -11.36 -1.65
C LYS A 265 -5.22 -10.96 -0.38
N ILE A 266 -3.98 -11.42 -0.19
CA ILE A 266 -3.15 -11.09 0.98
C ILE A 266 -2.82 -9.59 0.98
N SER A 267 -2.57 -8.98 -0.18
CA SER A 267 -2.31 -7.54 -0.26
C SER A 267 -3.52 -6.70 0.17
N ILE A 268 -4.73 -7.12 -0.20
CA ILE A 268 -5.98 -6.48 0.25
C ILE A 268 -6.08 -6.56 1.79
N MET A 269 -5.76 -7.71 2.38
CA MET A 269 -5.76 -7.89 3.83
C MET A 269 -4.76 -6.94 4.52
N TYR A 270 -3.53 -6.83 4.02
CA TYR A 270 -2.55 -5.92 4.62
C TYR A 270 -2.95 -4.46 4.50
N ARG A 271 -3.52 -4.05 3.36
CA ARG A 271 -4.06 -2.70 3.21
C ARG A 271 -5.20 -2.44 4.18
N LYS A 272 -6.11 -3.39 4.38
CA LYS A 272 -7.16 -3.31 5.41
C LYS A 272 -6.60 -3.17 6.82
N ILE A 273 -5.52 -3.91 7.15
CA ILE A 273 -4.82 -3.76 8.42
C ILE A 273 -4.28 -2.33 8.57
N ILE A 274 -3.63 -1.81 7.54
CA ILE A 274 -3.12 -0.43 7.55
C ILE A 274 -4.27 0.55 7.75
N TYR A 275 -5.42 0.39 7.08
CA TYR A 275 -6.59 1.25 7.30
C TYR A 275 -7.03 1.28 8.76
N ALA A 276 -7.11 0.11 9.39
CA ALA A 276 -7.47 0.02 10.80
C ALA A 276 -6.43 0.73 11.71
N LEU A 277 -5.14 0.60 11.40
CA LEU A 277 -4.05 1.20 12.17
C LEU A 277 -4.00 2.73 12.03
N ILE A 278 -4.36 3.28 10.87
CA ILE A 278 -4.37 4.72 10.61
C ILE A 278 -5.73 5.38 10.82
N GLY A 279 -6.70 4.65 11.38
CA GLY A 279 -7.99 5.18 11.76
C GLY A 279 -8.95 5.48 10.61
N VAL A 280 -8.79 4.85 9.46
CA VAL A 280 -9.76 4.97 8.35
C VAL A 280 -11.05 4.24 8.73
N ASP A 281 -12.18 4.95 8.66
CA ASP A 281 -13.48 4.39 8.96
C ASP A 281 -13.80 3.19 8.06
N LYS A 282 -14.29 2.11 8.67
CA LYS A 282 -14.65 0.88 7.97
C LYS A 282 -15.69 1.09 6.86
N GLU A 283 -16.59 2.03 7.02
CA GLU A 283 -17.62 2.35 6.02
C GLU A 283 -17.02 2.90 4.71
N ILE A 284 -15.81 3.47 4.77
CA ILE A 284 -15.14 4.06 3.61
C ILE A 284 -14.60 2.98 2.65
N TYR A 285 -14.21 1.81 3.17
CA TYR A 285 -13.51 0.79 2.37
C TYR A 285 -14.18 -0.58 2.28
N SER A 286 -15.12 -0.92 3.17
CA SER A 286 -15.64 -2.29 3.28
C SER A 286 -16.33 -2.79 2.01
N GLU A 287 -17.17 -1.97 1.39
CA GLU A 287 -17.86 -2.32 0.16
C GLU A 287 -16.89 -2.55 -1.00
N ASN A 288 -15.84 -1.72 -1.08
CA ASN A 288 -14.83 -1.85 -2.12
C ASN A 288 -13.97 -3.10 -1.92
N ILE A 289 -13.68 -3.49 -0.68
CA ILE A 289 -13.00 -4.76 -0.38
C ILE A 289 -13.84 -5.94 -0.86
N ILE A 290 -15.12 -5.97 -0.51
CA ILE A 290 -16.04 -7.03 -0.95
C ILE A 290 -16.10 -7.09 -2.48
N TYR A 291 -16.20 -5.94 -3.14
CA TYR A 291 -16.19 -5.86 -4.60
C TYR A 291 -14.87 -6.39 -5.19
N ALA A 292 -13.73 -5.94 -4.67
CA ALA A 292 -12.42 -6.37 -5.13
C ALA A 292 -12.21 -7.89 -5.00
N VAL A 293 -12.66 -8.48 -3.89
CA VAL A 293 -12.58 -9.93 -3.67
C VAL A 293 -13.47 -10.68 -4.66
N LYS A 294 -14.70 -10.21 -4.91
CA LYS A 294 -15.59 -10.81 -5.90
C LYS A 294 -14.98 -10.79 -7.31
N GLU A 295 -14.39 -9.69 -7.72
CA GLU A 295 -13.74 -9.60 -9.03
C GLU A 295 -12.49 -10.50 -9.13
N LEU A 296 -11.71 -10.64 -8.05
CA LEU A 296 -10.60 -11.60 -7.98
C LEU A 296 -11.09 -13.04 -8.08
N ASP A 297 -12.14 -13.40 -7.35
CA ASP A 297 -12.73 -14.73 -7.38
C ASP A 297 -13.30 -15.05 -8.76
N LYS A 298 -13.97 -14.11 -9.40
CA LYS A 298 -14.44 -14.20 -10.78
C LYS A 298 -13.30 -14.41 -11.77
N TRP A 299 -12.22 -13.64 -11.63
CA TRP A 299 -11.04 -13.80 -12.48
C TRP A 299 -10.41 -15.18 -12.34
N TYR A 300 -10.30 -15.68 -11.11
CA TYR A 300 -9.58 -16.91 -10.83
C TYR A 300 -10.44 -18.17 -11.08
N TYR A 301 -11.70 -18.17 -10.67
CA TYR A 301 -12.59 -19.33 -10.77
C TYR A 301 -13.48 -19.30 -12.04
N GLY A 302 -13.48 -18.20 -12.80
CA GLY A 302 -14.29 -18.07 -14.03
C GLY A 302 -15.80 -18.02 -13.78
N LYS A 303 -16.25 -17.55 -12.61
CA LYS A 303 -17.67 -17.51 -12.22
C LYS A 303 -18.14 -16.08 -11.93
#